data_da78035fe7fca98635d3bd1266cfca85
#
_entry.id   da78035fe7fca98635d3bd1266cfca85
#
_cell.length_a   1.000
_cell.length_b   1.000
_cell.length_c   1.000
_cell.angle_alpha   90.00
_cell.angle_beta   90.00
_cell.angle_gamma   90.00
#
_symmetry.space_group_name_H-M   'P 1'
#
loop_
_entity.id
_entity.type
_entity.pdbx_description
1 polymer ?
#
loop_
_entity_poly.entity_id
_entity_poly.type
_entity_poly.pdbx_seq_one_letter_code
_entity_poly.pdbx_strand_id
1 'polypeptide(L)'
;INPYRVKMNGVPAALAESNPANDESLVLYTENGIFYNPANEKAQDLIVTGVEEVVKNYPVDGVHFDDYFYPTADLTLDRRDYVRAAVTISPEDWRRENVNNLIKKVYGKIKEINPEVTFGISPQGNNDNNYNIQFSDVGLWLAGGYADYIMPQLYWGFDYKTADGGHNYAFKNILNRWRSMEKDSTVKMYIGLGAYRIGDGDGGANSQEEWQTGDNLARMIAACKEEKRISGYCIYRYGSLFDNDGYADLKAAEVATITKENMSTVKSVKKL
;
A
#
# COMPACT_ATOMS: atom_id res chain seq x y z
N ILE A 1 -3.32 -7.77 -3.32
CA ILE A 1 -3.63 -8.80 -2.30
C ILE A 1 -3.54 -8.15 -0.93
N ASN A 2 -4.48 -8.47 -0.05
CA ASN A 2 -4.44 -8.15 1.36
C ASN A 2 -4.07 -9.45 2.12
N PRO A 3 -2.82 -9.63 2.52
CA PRO A 3 -2.32 -10.95 2.88
C PRO A 3 -2.97 -11.55 4.13
N TYR A 4 -3.33 -10.72 5.11
CA TYR A 4 -3.85 -11.21 6.39
C TYR A 4 -5.38 -11.19 6.49
N ARG A 5 -6.09 -10.51 5.59
CA ARG A 5 -7.54 -10.37 5.69
C ARG A 5 -8.26 -11.66 5.26
N VAL A 6 -9.01 -12.25 6.18
CA VAL A 6 -9.89 -13.40 5.91
C VAL A 6 -11.31 -12.93 5.62
N LYS A 7 -11.89 -12.13 6.54
CA LYS A 7 -13.28 -11.67 6.42
C LYS A 7 -13.46 -10.34 7.15
N MET A 8 -14.17 -9.41 6.51
CA MET A 8 -14.59 -8.14 7.13
C MET A 8 -15.93 -8.33 7.85
N ASN A 9 -16.14 -7.61 8.96
CA ASN A 9 -17.46 -7.53 9.58
C ASN A 9 -18.47 -6.88 8.60
N GLY A 10 -19.73 -7.29 8.72
CA GLY A 10 -20.80 -6.84 7.81
C GLY A 10 -20.84 -7.56 6.44
N VAL A 11 -19.85 -8.39 6.11
CA VAL A 11 -19.89 -9.25 4.92
C VAL A 11 -20.72 -10.49 5.25
N PRO A 12 -21.86 -10.74 4.57
CA PRO A 12 -22.84 -11.77 4.97
C PRO A 12 -22.37 -13.21 4.70
N ALA A 13 -21.40 -13.43 3.81
CA ALA A 13 -20.95 -14.78 3.47
C ALA A 13 -20.24 -15.48 4.64
N ALA A 14 -20.69 -16.70 4.96
CA ALA A 14 -19.94 -17.57 5.86
C ALA A 14 -18.63 -18.03 5.21
N LEU A 15 -17.62 -18.39 6.03
CA LEU A 15 -16.43 -19.05 5.52
C LEU A 15 -16.80 -20.43 4.98
N ALA A 16 -16.20 -20.83 3.85
CA ALA A 16 -16.34 -22.19 3.35
C ALA A 16 -15.81 -23.20 4.39
N GLU A 17 -16.39 -24.41 4.42
CA GLU A 17 -16.03 -25.46 5.38
C GLU A 17 -14.53 -25.81 5.32
N SER A 18 -13.97 -25.78 4.12
CA SER A 18 -12.54 -26.03 3.85
C SER A 18 -11.63 -24.83 4.09
N ASN A 19 -12.16 -23.66 4.53
CA ASN A 19 -11.32 -22.48 4.72
C ASN A 19 -10.38 -22.68 5.91
N PRO A 20 -9.05 -22.53 5.73
CA PRO A 20 -8.08 -22.69 6.82
C PRO A 20 -8.33 -21.79 8.03
N ALA A 21 -9.01 -20.66 7.85
CA ALA A 21 -9.37 -19.73 8.94
C ALA A 21 -10.46 -20.28 9.88
N ASN A 22 -11.01 -21.47 9.63
CA ASN A 22 -11.82 -22.21 10.61
C ASN A 22 -10.96 -22.80 11.74
N ASP A 23 -9.64 -22.90 11.58
CA ASP A 23 -8.72 -23.17 12.67
C ASP A 23 -8.46 -21.86 13.44
N GLU A 24 -9.09 -21.74 14.61
CA GLU A 24 -9.00 -20.56 15.48
C GLU A 24 -7.55 -20.25 15.92
N SER A 25 -6.65 -21.22 15.87
CA SER A 25 -5.23 -20.99 16.20
C SER A 25 -4.50 -20.15 15.15
N LEU A 26 -5.02 -20.06 13.93
CA LEU A 26 -4.42 -19.33 12.81
C LEU A 26 -4.92 -17.89 12.71
N VAL A 27 -5.94 -17.49 13.46
CA VAL A 27 -6.64 -16.22 13.24
C VAL A 27 -6.71 -15.35 14.50
N LEU A 28 -6.91 -14.07 14.25
CA LEU A 28 -7.26 -13.04 15.23
C LEU A 28 -8.66 -12.52 14.91
N TYR A 29 -9.50 -12.42 15.94
CA TYR A 29 -10.84 -11.84 15.86
C TYR A 29 -10.78 -10.40 16.35
N THR A 30 -11.26 -9.47 15.55
CA THR A 30 -11.33 -8.04 15.88
C THR A 30 -12.74 -7.50 15.64
N GLU A 31 -13.01 -6.29 16.08
CA GLU A 31 -14.24 -5.56 15.73
C GLU A 31 -14.40 -5.37 14.20
N ASN A 32 -13.30 -5.39 13.45
CA ASN A 32 -13.27 -5.18 12.00
C ASN A 32 -13.36 -6.49 11.18
N GLY A 33 -13.29 -7.64 11.83
CA GLY A 33 -13.38 -8.93 11.15
C GLY A 33 -12.41 -9.99 11.62
N ILE A 34 -12.17 -10.97 10.77
CA ILE A 34 -11.26 -12.10 10.98
C ILE A 34 -10.00 -11.88 10.15
N PHE A 35 -8.85 -12.04 10.78
CA PHE A 35 -7.54 -11.86 10.15
C PHE A 35 -6.64 -13.05 10.49
N TYR A 36 -5.80 -13.49 9.57
CA TYR A 36 -4.70 -14.40 9.90
C TYR A 36 -3.78 -13.73 10.92
N ASN A 37 -3.35 -14.50 11.92
CA ASN A 37 -2.45 -14.02 12.97
C ASN A 37 -1.03 -13.84 12.40
N PRO A 38 -0.51 -12.60 12.30
CA PRO A 38 0.82 -12.35 11.74
C PRO A 38 1.95 -13.01 12.54
N ALA A 39 1.72 -13.31 13.81
CA ALA A 39 2.68 -13.98 14.68
C ALA A 39 2.67 -15.52 14.54
N ASN A 40 1.67 -16.07 13.85
CA ASN A 40 1.56 -17.51 13.66
C ASN A 40 2.30 -17.95 12.40
N GLU A 41 3.35 -18.75 12.57
CA GLU A 41 4.20 -19.22 11.46
C GLU A 41 3.40 -20.03 10.42
N LYS A 42 2.43 -20.86 10.84
CA LYS A 42 1.59 -21.62 9.91
C LYS A 42 0.68 -20.68 9.10
N ALA A 43 0.19 -19.59 9.70
CA ALA A 43 -0.59 -18.60 8.97
C ALA A 43 0.28 -17.85 7.93
N GLN A 44 1.53 -17.52 8.28
CA GLN A 44 2.49 -16.97 7.32
C GLN A 44 2.76 -17.96 6.17
N ASP A 45 3.02 -19.22 6.48
CA ASP A 45 3.32 -20.27 5.49
C ASP A 45 2.11 -20.51 4.56
N LEU A 46 0.89 -20.41 5.07
CA LEU A 46 -0.32 -20.47 4.25
C LEU A 46 -0.38 -19.32 3.22
N ILE A 47 -0.04 -18.09 3.64
CA ILE A 47 0.02 -16.93 2.74
C ILE A 47 1.11 -17.13 1.68
N VAL A 48 2.29 -17.60 2.08
CA VAL A 48 3.41 -17.89 1.16
C VAL A 48 3.01 -18.96 0.14
N THR A 49 2.33 -20.03 0.59
CA THR A 49 1.83 -21.10 -0.29
C THR A 49 0.81 -20.56 -1.31
N GLY A 50 -0.08 -19.66 -0.89
CA GLY A 50 -1.02 -19.03 -1.82
C GLY A 50 -0.32 -18.17 -2.88
N VAL A 51 0.73 -17.43 -2.51
CA VAL A 51 1.56 -16.69 -3.47
C VAL A 51 2.32 -17.64 -4.40
N GLU A 52 2.88 -18.71 -3.86
CA GLU A 52 3.55 -19.76 -4.63
C GLU A 52 2.61 -20.37 -5.69
N GLU A 53 1.38 -20.70 -5.30
CA GLU A 53 0.37 -21.22 -6.22
C GLU A 53 0.10 -20.25 -7.38
N VAL A 54 -0.06 -18.96 -7.08
CA VAL A 54 -0.30 -17.94 -8.11
C VAL A 54 0.89 -17.85 -9.08
N VAL A 55 2.12 -17.77 -8.57
CA VAL A 55 3.32 -17.59 -9.41
C VAL A 55 3.62 -18.84 -10.25
N LYS A 56 3.33 -20.04 -9.73
CA LYS A 56 3.58 -21.30 -10.46
C LYS A 56 2.54 -21.59 -11.54
N ASN A 57 1.27 -21.25 -11.30
CA ASN A 57 0.17 -21.73 -12.14
C ASN A 57 -0.40 -20.67 -13.08
N TYR A 58 -0.04 -19.39 -12.91
CA TYR A 58 -0.57 -18.30 -13.71
C TYR A 58 0.56 -17.45 -14.30
N PRO A 59 0.43 -16.99 -15.55
CA PRO A 59 1.44 -16.13 -16.20
C PRO A 59 1.33 -14.68 -15.68
N VAL A 60 1.68 -14.48 -14.43
CA VAL A 60 1.68 -13.15 -13.80
C VAL A 60 3.02 -12.48 -13.92
N ASP A 61 3.05 -11.16 -14.18
CA ASP A 61 4.26 -10.36 -14.20
C ASP A 61 4.68 -9.90 -12.80
N GLY A 62 3.77 -9.97 -11.83
CA GLY A 62 4.06 -9.56 -10.46
C GLY A 62 2.97 -9.90 -9.46
N VAL A 63 3.35 -9.84 -8.18
CA VAL A 63 2.45 -9.93 -7.02
C VAL A 63 2.52 -8.61 -6.27
N HIS A 64 1.37 -8.09 -5.87
CA HIS A 64 1.28 -6.82 -5.16
C HIS A 64 0.49 -6.98 -3.86
N PHE A 65 1.09 -6.54 -2.73
CA PHE A 65 0.43 -6.46 -1.45
C PHE A 65 -0.07 -5.03 -1.18
N ASP A 66 -1.25 -4.96 -0.57
CA ASP A 66 -1.85 -3.72 -0.09
C ASP A 66 -1.30 -3.35 1.30
N ASP A 67 -1.85 -2.32 1.94
CA ASP A 67 -1.36 -1.69 3.18
C ASP A 67 -1.86 -2.33 4.47
N TYR A 68 -2.58 -3.45 4.41
CA TYR A 68 -3.21 -4.04 5.60
C TYR A 68 -2.39 -5.20 6.17
N PHE A 69 -1.63 -4.92 7.22
CA PHE A 69 -0.83 -5.92 7.94
C PHE A 69 -1.46 -6.26 9.29
N TYR A 70 -1.00 -5.72 10.43
CA TYR A 70 -1.71 -5.92 11.68
C TYR A 70 -3.07 -5.20 11.66
N PRO A 71 -4.14 -5.87 12.15
CA PRO A 71 -5.49 -5.31 12.09
C PRO A 71 -5.76 -4.25 13.15
N THR A 72 -4.90 -4.13 14.16
CA THR A 72 -5.07 -3.21 15.30
C THR A 72 -3.74 -2.92 15.99
N ALA A 73 -3.67 -1.73 16.62
CA ALA A 73 -2.59 -1.35 17.52
C ALA A 73 -2.73 -1.94 18.94
N ASP A 74 -3.87 -2.53 19.28
CA ASP A 74 -4.11 -3.14 20.59
C ASP A 74 -3.18 -4.35 20.81
N LEU A 75 -2.19 -4.18 21.68
CA LEU A 75 -1.19 -5.19 22.00
C LEU A 75 -1.74 -6.36 22.86
N THR A 76 -2.97 -6.29 23.30
CA THR A 76 -3.59 -7.38 24.08
C THR A 76 -4.03 -8.54 23.19
N LEU A 77 -4.28 -8.26 21.91
CA LEU A 77 -4.87 -9.21 20.96
C LEU A 77 -4.01 -10.48 20.79
N ASP A 78 -2.70 -10.33 20.66
CA ASP A 78 -1.72 -11.41 20.46
C ASP A 78 -0.72 -11.55 21.62
N ARG A 79 -1.06 -10.97 22.79
CA ARG A 79 -0.20 -11.01 23.99
C ARG A 79 0.24 -12.42 24.36
N ARG A 80 -0.64 -13.42 24.21
CA ARG A 80 -0.33 -14.82 24.53
C ARG A 80 0.79 -15.37 23.64
N ASP A 81 0.79 -15.00 22.36
CA ASP A 81 1.80 -15.43 21.41
C ASP A 81 3.13 -14.72 21.66
N TYR A 82 3.11 -13.43 21.97
CA TYR A 82 4.30 -12.69 22.41
C TYR A 82 4.96 -13.31 23.66
N VAL A 83 4.18 -13.62 24.69
CA VAL A 83 4.72 -14.26 25.90
C VAL A 83 5.27 -15.64 25.60
N ARG A 84 4.63 -16.41 24.71
CA ARG A 84 5.09 -17.74 24.29
C ARG A 84 6.38 -17.67 23.46
N ALA A 85 6.56 -16.61 22.68
CA ALA A 85 7.77 -16.39 21.88
C ALA A 85 9.03 -16.19 22.73
N ALA A 86 8.87 -15.80 24.01
CA ALA A 86 9.95 -15.63 24.98
C ALA A 86 11.12 -14.75 24.49
N VAL A 87 10.81 -13.75 23.66
CA VAL A 87 11.80 -12.80 23.10
C VAL A 87 12.08 -11.65 24.07
N THR A 88 13.22 -10.95 23.84
CA THR A 88 13.67 -9.83 24.70
C THR A 88 13.36 -8.44 24.13
N ILE A 89 12.81 -8.37 22.92
CA ILE A 89 12.41 -7.12 22.26
C ILE A 89 11.02 -6.69 22.70
N SER A 90 10.63 -5.43 22.43
CA SER A 90 9.30 -4.92 22.74
C SER A 90 8.19 -5.65 21.96
N PRO A 91 6.93 -5.68 22.47
CA PRO A 91 5.80 -6.24 21.72
C PRO A 91 5.63 -5.59 20.34
N GLU A 92 5.86 -4.28 20.23
CA GLU A 92 5.80 -3.52 18.99
C GLU A 92 6.87 -3.97 17.99
N ASP A 93 8.12 -4.13 18.44
CA ASP A 93 9.21 -4.61 17.61
C ASP A 93 8.99 -6.06 17.19
N TRP A 94 8.50 -6.90 18.10
CA TRP A 94 8.15 -8.28 17.80
C TRP A 94 7.07 -8.38 16.71
N ARG A 95 6.04 -7.52 16.75
CA ARG A 95 5.04 -7.44 15.68
C ARG A 95 5.67 -7.03 14.36
N ARG A 96 6.56 -6.02 14.36
CA ARG A 96 7.31 -5.62 13.15
C ARG A 96 8.15 -6.76 12.59
N GLU A 97 8.84 -7.51 13.44
CA GLU A 97 9.60 -8.69 13.00
C GLU A 97 8.71 -9.75 12.36
N ASN A 98 7.53 -10.03 12.91
CA ASN A 98 6.59 -10.99 12.31
C ASN A 98 6.14 -10.55 10.90
N VAL A 99 5.85 -9.27 10.71
CA VAL A 99 5.50 -8.74 9.38
C VAL A 99 6.71 -8.78 8.45
N ASN A 100 7.89 -8.34 8.91
CA ASN A 100 9.12 -8.39 8.12
C ASN A 100 9.48 -9.81 7.67
N ASN A 101 9.24 -10.81 8.52
CA ASN A 101 9.48 -12.23 8.21
C ASN A 101 8.55 -12.70 7.08
N LEU A 102 7.25 -12.35 7.11
CA LEU A 102 6.35 -12.66 6.00
C LEU A 102 6.84 -12.04 4.70
N ILE A 103 7.17 -10.74 4.72
CA ILE A 103 7.63 -10.03 3.51
C ILE A 103 8.87 -10.69 2.91
N LYS A 104 9.86 -11.03 3.74
CA LYS A 104 11.06 -11.77 3.31
C LYS A 104 10.73 -13.15 2.73
N LYS A 105 9.87 -13.93 3.40
CA LYS A 105 9.45 -15.26 2.94
C LYS A 105 8.78 -15.17 1.57
N VAL A 106 7.84 -14.22 1.39
CA VAL A 106 7.12 -14.01 0.13
C VAL A 106 8.08 -13.60 -0.98
N TYR A 107 8.93 -12.59 -0.75
CA TYR A 107 9.91 -12.13 -1.74
C TYR A 107 10.85 -13.28 -2.15
N GLY A 108 11.44 -13.96 -1.17
CA GLY A 108 12.34 -15.09 -1.41
C GLY A 108 11.65 -16.22 -2.21
N LYS A 109 10.40 -16.56 -1.86
CA LYS A 109 9.64 -17.60 -2.56
C LYS A 109 9.33 -17.22 -4.01
N ILE A 110 8.96 -15.98 -4.28
CA ILE A 110 8.72 -15.49 -5.65
C ILE A 110 10.01 -15.60 -6.47
N LYS A 111 11.14 -15.13 -5.94
CA LYS A 111 12.44 -15.14 -6.65
C LYS A 111 13.01 -16.56 -6.83
N GLU A 112 12.70 -17.48 -5.94
CA GLU A 112 13.03 -18.91 -6.07
C GLU A 112 12.30 -19.54 -7.26
N ILE A 113 11.02 -19.21 -7.47
CA ILE A 113 10.18 -19.78 -8.55
C ILE A 113 10.47 -19.12 -9.88
N ASN A 114 10.43 -17.79 -9.91
CA ASN A 114 10.70 -17.02 -11.12
C ASN A 114 11.26 -15.63 -10.74
N PRO A 115 12.57 -15.39 -10.96
CA PRO A 115 13.19 -14.11 -10.61
C PRO A 115 12.66 -12.90 -11.40
N GLU A 116 12.01 -13.12 -12.55
CA GLU A 116 11.43 -12.04 -13.36
C GLU A 116 10.08 -11.54 -12.80
N VAL A 117 9.38 -12.36 -12.00
CA VAL A 117 8.13 -11.91 -11.37
C VAL A 117 8.44 -10.90 -10.28
N THR A 118 7.83 -9.72 -10.40
CA THR A 118 8.05 -8.62 -9.45
C THR A 118 7.18 -8.76 -8.20
N PHE A 119 7.71 -8.34 -7.06
CA PHE A 119 6.95 -8.20 -5.83
C PHE A 119 6.93 -6.75 -5.37
N GLY A 120 5.75 -6.20 -5.12
CA GLY A 120 5.59 -4.84 -4.66
C GLY A 120 4.61 -4.70 -3.50
N ILE A 121 4.75 -3.60 -2.76
CA ILE A 121 3.89 -3.29 -1.61
C ILE A 121 3.43 -1.84 -1.71
N SER A 122 2.14 -1.61 -1.41
CA SER A 122 1.52 -0.29 -1.39
C SER A 122 1.16 0.12 0.05
N PRO A 123 2.14 0.61 0.85
CA PRO A 123 1.89 1.04 2.21
C PRO A 123 1.07 2.33 2.25
N GLN A 124 0.49 2.65 3.41
CA GLN A 124 -0.15 3.95 3.62
C GLN A 124 0.85 5.10 3.39
N GLY A 125 0.36 6.21 2.84
CA GLY A 125 1.16 7.42 2.68
C GLY A 125 1.68 7.97 4.02
N ASN A 126 0.92 7.80 5.10
CA ASN A 126 1.37 8.10 6.45
C ASN A 126 2.26 6.97 7.00
N ASN A 127 3.57 7.14 6.91
CA ASN A 127 4.52 6.14 7.36
C ASN A 127 4.54 5.94 8.89
N ASP A 128 4.10 6.91 9.66
CA ASP A 128 3.98 6.76 11.12
C ASP A 128 2.88 5.76 11.47
N ASN A 129 1.78 5.73 10.69
CA ASN A 129 0.74 4.71 10.82
C ASN A 129 1.24 3.32 10.42
N ASN A 130 2.01 3.21 9.32
CA ASN A 130 2.61 1.95 8.93
C ASN A 130 3.44 1.37 10.09
N TYR A 131 4.32 2.17 10.67
CA TYR A 131 5.26 1.73 11.70
C TYR A 131 4.59 1.45 13.05
N ASN A 132 3.68 2.35 13.50
CA ASN A 132 3.14 2.32 14.87
C ASN A 132 1.78 1.62 15.00
N ILE A 133 0.99 1.57 13.91
CA ILE A 133 -0.37 1.01 13.94
C ILE A 133 -0.42 -0.35 13.24
N GLN A 134 0.20 -0.47 12.06
CA GLN A 134 0.20 -1.69 11.28
C GLN A 134 1.46 -2.54 11.48
N PHE A 135 2.42 -2.03 12.26
CA PHE A 135 3.70 -2.69 12.52
C PHE A 135 4.45 -3.09 11.26
N SER A 136 4.39 -2.24 10.25
CA SER A 136 5.03 -2.39 8.94
C SER A 136 6.28 -1.51 8.88
N ASP A 137 7.46 -2.11 8.95
CA ASP A 137 8.73 -1.39 8.86
C ASP A 137 9.13 -1.16 7.40
N VAL A 138 8.42 -0.22 6.74
CA VAL A 138 8.65 0.10 5.32
C VAL A 138 10.06 0.66 5.09
N GLY A 139 10.62 1.34 6.08
CA GLY A 139 12.02 1.82 6.02
C GLY A 139 13.00 0.67 5.89
N LEU A 140 12.82 -0.37 6.70
CA LEU A 140 13.64 -1.58 6.62
C LEU A 140 13.45 -2.31 5.27
N TRP A 141 12.22 -2.38 4.74
CA TRP A 141 11.98 -3.04 3.46
C TRP A 141 12.63 -2.31 2.29
N LEU A 142 12.60 -0.96 2.32
CA LEU A 142 13.31 -0.13 1.33
C LEU A 142 14.82 -0.31 1.41
N ALA A 143 15.41 -0.16 2.60
CA ALA A 143 16.85 -0.21 2.80
C ALA A 143 17.42 -1.64 2.62
N GLY A 144 16.65 -2.65 2.98
CA GLY A 144 17.05 -4.06 2.93
C GLY A 144 16.72 -4.78 1.62
N GLY A 145 16.05 -4.14 0.67
CA GLY A 145 15.70 -4.77 -0.61
C GLY A 145 14.70 -5.92 -0.48
N TYR A 146 13.65 -5.78 0.38
CA TYR A 146 12.69 -6.86 0.63
C TYR A 146 11.55 -6.90 -0.38
N ALA A 147 11.55 -6.03 -1.37
CA ALA A 147 10.60 -5.98 -2.47
C ALA A 147 11.28 -5.36 -3.69
N ASP A 148 10.74 -5.59 -4.88
CA ASP A 148 11.21 -4.93 -6.12
C ASP A 148 10.75 -3.48 -6.18
N TYR A 149 9.61 -3.17 -5.57
CA TYR A 149 9.13 -1.79 -5.46
C TYR A 149 8.26 -1.55 -4.23
N ILE A 150 8.25 -0.29 -3.79
CA ILE A 150 7.32 0.25 -2.80
C ILE A 150 6.52 1.37 -3.45
N MET A 151 5.20 1.42 -3.20
CA MET A 151 4.27 2.37 -3.81
C MET A 151 3.35 3.00 -2.76
N PRO A 152 3.85 3.97 -1.95
CA PRO A 152 3.04 4.60 -0.92
C PRO A 152 1.82 5.32 -1.49
N GLN A 153 0.72 5.28 -0.77
CA GLN A 153 -0.59 5.83 -1.14
C GLN A 153 -0.67 7.31 -0.74
N LEU A 154 -0.21 8.22 -1.61
CA LEU A 154 -0.23 9.66 -1.37
C LEU A 154 -1.57 10.26 -1.87
N TYR A 155 -2.64 10.01 -1.13
CA TYR A 155 -4.02 10.36 -1.52
C TYR A 155 -4.48 11.72 -0.99
N TRP A 156 -3.57 12.67 -0.80
CA TRP A 156 -3.83 14.06 -0.38
C TRP A 156 -3.40 15.05 -1.45
N GLY A 157 -4.12 16.16 -1.55
CA GLY A 157 -3.83 17.25 -2.46
C GLY A 157 -2.67 18.15 -2.01
N PHE A 158 -2.35 19.14 -2.83
CA PHE A 158 -1.28 20.10 -2.53
C PHE A 158 -1.63 21.03 -1.37
N ASP A 159 -2.92 21.34 -1.22
CA ASP A 159 -3.45 22.28 -0.21
C ASP A 159 -4.00 21.59 1.04
N TYR A 160 -3.80 20.26 1.16
CA TYR A 160 -4.28 19.49 2.31
C TYR A 160 -3.79 20.08 3.63
N LYS A 161 -4.73 20.21 4.58
CA LYS A 161 -4.47 20.62 5.97
C LYS A 161 -5.08 19.62 6.92
N THR A 162 -4.32 19.25 7.94
CA THR A 162 -4.82 18.51 9.10
C THR A 162 -5.78 19.36 9.92
N ALA A 163 -6.52 18.75 10.84
CA ALA A 163 -7.49 19.46 11.68
C ALA A 163 -6.86 20.59 12.53
N ASP A 164 -5.58 20.44 12.89
CA ASP A 164 -4.79 21.48 13.59
C ASP A 164 -4.15 22.52 12.65
N GLY A 165 -4.46 22.46 11.35
CA GLY A 165 -3.96 23.39 10.32
C GLY A 165 -2.57 23.04 9.77
N GLY A 166 -1.98 21.89 10.17
CA GLY A 166 -0.68 21.45 9.69
C GLY A 166 -0.72 20.98 8.23
N HIS A 167 0.41 21.11 7.53
CA HIS A 167 0.58 20.71 6.13
C HIS A 167 1.43 19.45 5.93
N ASN A 168 1.66 18.65 6.98
CA ASN A 168 2.57 17.52 6.96
C ASN A 168 2.23 16.47 5.89
N TYR A 169 0.94 16.34 5.54
CA TYR A 169 0.45 15.40 4.52
C TYR A 169 0.08 16.09 3.20
N ALA A 170 0.23 17.43 3.07
CA ALA A 170 0.11 18.09 1.77
C ALA A 170 1.04 17.41 0.76
N PHE A 171 0.58 17.20 -0.48
CA PHE A 171 1.20 16.30 -1.45
C PHE A 171 2.72 16.48 -1.58
N LYS A 172 3.20 17.72 -1.76
CA LYS A 172 4.65 17.97 -1.87
C LYS A 172 5.42 17.61 -0.61
N ASN A 173 4.85 17.84 0.56
CA ASN A 173 5.52 17.56 1.82
C ASN A 173 5.65 16.05 2.05
N ILE A 174 4.57 15.30 1.82
CA ILE A 174 4.60 13.85 1.98
C ILE A 174 5.44 13.18 0.88
N LEU A 175 5.42 13.67 -0.37
CA LEU A 175 6.29 13.22 -1.44
C LEU A 175 7.77 13.42 -1.07
N ASN A 176 8.12 14.58 -0.52
CA ASN A 176 9.48 14.88 -0.06
C ASN A 176 9.93 13.92 1.06
N ARG A 177 9.05 13.59 2.02
CA ARG A 177 9.36 12.62 3.08
C ARG A 177 9.67 11.25 2.49
N TRP A 178 8.85 10.74 1.59
CA TRP A 178 9.05 9.42 0.95
C TRP A 178 10.32 9.39 0.09
N ARG A 179 10.55 10.39 -0.78
CA ARG A 179 11.75 10.42 -1.64
C ARG A 179 13.06 10.53 -0.86
N SER A 180 13.02 11.05 0.38
CA SER A 180 14.21 11.18 1.23
C SER A 180 14.56 9.92 2.02
N MET A 181 13.66 8.93 2.07
CA MET A 181 13.94 7.66 2.76
C MET A 181 15.11 6.94 2.11
N GLU A 182 15.94 6.32 2.95
CA GLU A 182 17.01 5.44 2.48
C GLU A 182 16.41 4.23 1.79
N LYS A 183 16.98 3.84 0.65
CA LYS A 183 16.54 2.67 -0.08
C LYS A 183 17.69 1.98 -0.79
N ASP A 184 17.62 0.67 -0.92
CA ASP A 184 18.50 -0.11 -1.79
C ASP A 184 18.34 0.35 -3.26
N SER A 185 19.43 0.31 -4.01
CA SER A 185 19.47 0.78 -5.40
C SER A 185 18.55 -0.03 -6.34
N THR A 186 18.27 -1.29 -5.98
CA THR A 186 17.41 -2.19 -6.76
C THR A 186 15.92 -1.94 -6.52
N VAL A 187 15.54 -1.36 -5.37
CA VAL A 187 14.15 -1.09 -5.03
C VAL A 187 13.66 0.15 -5.78
N LYS A 188 12.58 0.03 -6.53
CA LYS A 188 11.91 1.15 -7.19
C LYS A 188 10.90 1.80 -6.25
N MET A 189 10.72 3.11 -6.37
CA MET A 189 9.67 3.84 -5.65
C MET A 189 8.69 4.41 -6.67
N TYR A 190 7.45 3.96 -6.59
CA TYR A 190 6.32 4.55 -7.32
C TYR A 190 5.45 5.33 -6.35
N ILE A 191 4.58 6.19 -6.86
CA ILE A 191 3.64 6.96 -6.01
C ILE A 191 2.21 6.59 -6.39
N GLY A 192 1.42 6.15 -5.40
CA GLY A 192 -0.01 5.92 -5.53
C GLY A 192 -0.78 7.24 -5.43
N LEU A 193 -1.62 7.53 -6.42
CA LEU A 193 -2.46 8.73 -6.52
C LEU A 193 -3.93 8.34 -6.45
N GLY A 194 -4.74 9.07 -5.66
CA GLY A 194 -6.13 8.71 -5.38
C GLY A 194 -7.13 9.41 -6.31
N ALA A 195 -7.50 8.80 -7.43
CA ALA A 195 -8.50 9.38 -8.34
C ALA A 195 -9.92 9.45 -7.74
N TYR A 196 -10.22 8.66 -6.73
CA TYR A 196 -11.51 8.70 -6.04
C TYR A 196 -11.74 9.99 -5.24
N ARG A 197 -10.72 10.83 -5.12
CA ARG A 197 -10.80 12.16 -4.49
C ARG A 197 -11.38 13.23 -5.42
N ILE A 198 -11.44 12.98 -6.72
CA ILE A 198 -11.96 13.93 -7.71
C ILE A 198 -13.40 14.31 -7.33
N GLY A 199 -13.63 15.60 -7.13
CA GLY A 199 -14.90 16.17 -6.75
C GLY A 199 -15.23 16.17 -5.25
N ASP A 200 -14.86 15.09 -4.52
CA ASP A 200 -15.17 14.93 -3.10
C ASP A 200 -14.09 15.50 -2.16
N GLY A 201 -12.88 15.65 -2.65
CA GLY A 201 -11.75 16.11 -1.83
C GLY A 201 -11.11 15.01 -1.01
N ASP A 202 -10.10 15.40 -0.23
CA ASP A 202 -9.27 14.46 0.56
C ASP A 202 -9.54 14.51 2.08
N GLY A 203 -10.58 15.26 2.49
CA GLY A 203 -11.01 15.40 3.88
C GLY A 203 -10.27 16.50 4.65
N GLY A 204 -9.35 17.24 4.01
CA GLY A 204 -8.71 18.42 4.59
C GLY A 204 -9.64 19.64 4.57
N ALA A 205 -9.33 20.64 5.41
CA ALA A 205 -10.05 21.91 5.38
C ALA A 205 -9.88 22.60 4.00
N ASN A 206 -10.98 22.91 3.33
CA ASN A 206 -11.04 23.50 1.98
C ASN A 206 -10.43 22.63 0.86
N SER A 207 -10.24 21.36 1.08
CA SER A 207 -9.61 20.47 0.10
C SER A 207 -10.46 20.18 -1.13
N GLN A 208 -11.77 20.39 -1.02
CA GLN A 208 -12.71 20.08 -2.12
C GLN A 208 -12.46 20.95 -3.36
N GLU A 209 -12.14 22.23 -3.19
CA GLU A 209 -11.88 23.14 -4.31
C GLU A 209 -10.72 22.67 -5.19
N GLU A 210 -9.63 22.21 -4.58
CA GLU A 210 -8.47 21.69 -5.29
C GLU A 210 -8.82 20.46 -6.15
N TRP A 211 -9.69 19.59 -5.65
CA TRP A 211 -10.11 18.37 -6.34
C TRP A 211 -11.24 18.59 -7.37
N GLN A 212 -11.65 19.86 -7.57
CA GLN A 212 -12.63 20.28 -8.57
C GLN A 212 -12.02 21.07 -9.75
N THR A 213 -10.69 21.15 -9.82
CA THR A 213 -9.99 21.90 -10.90
C THR A 213 -9.92 21.11 -12.21
N GLY A 214 -10.02 19.79 -12.18
CA GLY A 214 -9.88 18.91 -13.35
C GLY A 214 -8.45 18.76 -13.85
N ASP A 215 -7.42 19.09 -13.02
CA ASP A 215 -6.00 18.96 -13.34
C ASP A 215 -5.11 18.52 -12.18
N ASN A 216 -5.71 18.24 -11.02
CA ASN A 216 -4.96 18.01 -9.80
C ASN A 216 -4.06 16.77 -9.90
N LEU A 217 -4.57 15.65 -10.45
CA LEU A 217 -3.76 14.45 -10.69
C LEU A 217 -2.64 14.71 -11.71
N ALA A 218 -2.91 15.48 -12.77
CA ALA A 218 -1.88 15.82 -13.75
C ALA A 218 -0.74 16.64 -13.10
N ARG A 219 -1.05 17.57 -12.22
CA ARG A 219 -0.07 18.34 -11.42
C ARG A 219 0.74 17.43 -10.50
N MET A 220 0.10 16.44 -9.84
CA MET A 220 0.78 15.45 -9.01
C MET A 220 1.72 14.57 -9.83
N ILE A 221 1.30 14.13 -11.01
CA ILE A 221 2.12 13.36 -11.94
C ILE A 221 3.34 14.18 -12.38
N ALA A 222 3.16 15.45 -12.72
CA ALA A 222 4.28 16.35 -13.07
C ALA A 222 5.29 16.44 -11.91
N ALA A 223 4.82 16.64 -10.68
CA ALA A 223 5.68 16.69 -9.52
C ALA A 223 6.43 15.37 -9.27
N CYS A 224 5.79 14.20 -9.50
CA CYS A 224 6.48 12.91 -9.43
C CYS A 224 7.59 12.77 -10.48
N LYS A 225 7.36 13.24 -11.70
CA LYS A 225 8.34 13.18 -12.81
C LYS A 225 9.57 14.08 -12.59
N GLU A 226 9.43 15.17 -11.85
CA GLU A 226 10.54 16.05 -11.46
C GLU A 226 11.51 15.39 -10.48
N GLU A 227 11.08 14.34 -9.78
CA GLU A 227 11.84 13.69 -8.70
C GLU A 227 12.60 12.46 -9.20
N LYS A 228 13.92 12.58 -9.36
CA LYS A 228 14.79 11.51 -9.89
C LYS A 228 14.73 10.19 -9.10
N ARG A 229 14.35 10.22 -7.84
CA ARG A 229 14.24 9.02 -6.98
C ARG A 229 12.88 8.34 -7.08
N ILE A 230 11.92 8.94 -7.80
CA ILE A 230 10.61 8.38 -8.06
C ILE A 230 10.63 7.74 -9.45
N SER A 231 10.29 6.46 -9.50
CA SER A 231 10.33 5.64 -10.72
C SER A 231 9.07 5.79 -11.59
N GLY A 232 8.00 6.36 -11.02
CA GLY A 232 6.73 6.55 -11.72
C GLY A 232 5.57 6.68 -10.73
N TYR A 233 4.36 6.49 -11.24
CA TYR A 233 3.14 6.62 -10.46
C TYR A 233 2.10 5.56 -10.85
N CYS A 234 1.11 5.36 -9.97
CA CYS A 234 -0.06 4.55 -10.23
C CYS A 234 -1.31 5.32 -9.78
N ILE A 235 -2.40 5.24 -10.53
CA ILE A 235 -3.66 5.90 -10.19
C ILE A 235 -4.64 4.86 -9.63
N TYR A 236 -5.07 5.05 -8.41
CA TYR A 236 -6.11 4.26 -7.76
C TYR A 236 -7.45 5.01 -7.89
N ARG A 237 -8.40 4.53 -8.67
CA ARG A 237 -8.41 3.33 -9.51
C ARG A 237 -9.07 3.62 -10.85
N TYR A 238 -9.07 2.65 -11.78
CA TYR A 238 -9.72 2.76 -13.09
C TYR A 238 -11.18 3.22 -13.00
N GLY A 239 -12.01 2.56 -12.19
CA GLY A 239 -13.40 2.93 -12.01
C GLY A 239 -13.59 4.37 -11.52
N SER A 240 -12.69 4.90 -10.69
CA SER A 240 -12.76 6.28 -10.22
C SER A 240 -12.55 7.34 -11.33
N LEU A 241 -11.98 6.93 -12.46
CA LEU A 241 -11.81 7.81 -13.63
C LEU A 241 -12.90 7.60 -14.69
N PHE A 242 -13.39 6.35 -14.84
CA PHE A 242 -14.17 5.97 -16.02
C PHE A 242 -15.58 5.49 -15.73
N ASP A 243 -15.92 5.14 -14.45
CA ASP A 243 -17.28 4.80 -14.08
C ASP A 243 -18.15 6.06 -13.97
N ASN A 244 -19.42 5.95 -14.34
CA ASN A 244 -20.36 7.07 -14.35
C ASN A 244 -21.08 7.21 -12.98
N ASP A 245 -20.31 7.39 -11.93
CA ASP A 245 -20.75 7.47 -10.52
C ASP A 245 -20.71 8.90 -9.94
N GLY A 246 -20.68 9.91 -10.79
CA GLY A 246 -20.62 11.35 -10.42
C GLY A 246 -19.36 12.04 -10.96
N TYR A 247 -19.40 13.35 -10.99
CA TYR A 247 -18.31 14.22 -11.45
C TYR A 247 -17.76 13.91 -12.85
N ALA A 248 -18.61 13.46 -13.79
CA ALA A 248 -18.22 13.01 -15.11
C ALA A 248 -17.35 14.02 -15.89
N ASP A 249 -17.73 15.30 -15.86
CA ASP A 249 -16.98 16.37 -16.54
C ASP A 249 -15.60 16.61 -15.92
N LEU A 250 -15.52 16.57 -14.58
CA LEU A 250 -14.24 16.69 -13.87
C LEU A 250 -13.31 15.49 -14.14
N LYS A 251 -13.84 14.29 -14.14
CA LYS A 251 -13.09 13.07 -14.49
C LYS A 251 -12.58 13.13 -15.93
N ALA A 252 -13.41 13.57 -16.86
CA ALA A 252 -13.01 13.75 -18.26
C ALA A 252 -11.92 14.82 -18.42
N ALA A 253 -12.00 15.93 -17.69
CA ALA A 253 -10.97 16.98 -17.66
C ALA A 253 -9.64 16.45 -17.10
N GLU A 254 -9.68 15.69 -15.99
CA GLU A 254 -8.49 15.05 -15.41
C GLU A 254 -7.85 14.06 -16.39
N VAL A 255 -8.63 13.20 -17.04
CA VAL A 255 -8.11 12.26 -18.05
C VAL A 255 -7.44 12.99 -19.22
N ALA A 256 -8.05 14.09 -19.70
CA ALA A 256 -7.49 14.89 -20.78
C ALA A 256 -6.16 15.55 -20.38
N THR A 257 -6.08 16.11 -19.18
CA THR A 257 -4.85 16.75 -18.65
C THR A 257 -3.75 15.73 -18.36
N ILE A 258 -4.05 14.57 -17.79
CA ILE A 258 -3.11 13.46 -17.59
C ILE A 258 -2.55 13.00 -18.94
N THR A 259 -3.42 12.83 -19.94
CA THR A 259 -3.00 12.40 -21.30
C THR A 259 -2.03 13.40 -21.90
N LYS A 260 -2.35 14.70 -21.82
CA LYS A 260 -1.49 15.79 -22.31
C LYS A 260 -0.13 15.79 -21.59
N GLU A 261 -0.11 15.62 -20.29
CA GLU A 261 1.10 15.56 -19.46
C GLU A 261 1.98 14.38 -19.85
N ASN A 262 1.41 13.20 -20.08
CA ASN A 262 2.16 12.03 -20.51
C ASN A 262 2.70 12.16 -21.94
N MET A 263 1.95 12.75 -22.87
CA MET A 263 2.39 12.99 -24.24
C MET A 263 3.53 14.03 -24.34
N SER A 264 3.58 15.02 -23.45
CA SER A 264 4.66 16.01 -23.39
C SER A 264 6.00 15.35 -23.07
N THR A 265 5.99 14.39 -22.15
CA THR A 265 7.18 13.61 -21.77
C THR A 265 7.71 12.73 -22.92
N VAL A 266 6.83 12.06 -23.66
CA VAL A 266 7.24 11.24 -24.82
C VAL A 266 7.89 12.06 -25.92
N LYS A 267 7.43 13.29 -26.14
CA LYS A 267 8.02 14.21 -27.14
C LYS A 267 9.41 14.70 -26.71
N SER A 268 9.68 14.88 -25.43
CA SER A 268 11.00 15.29 -24.94
C SER A 268 12.04 14.18 -25.06
N VAL A 269 11.64 12.92 -24.82
CA VAL A 269 12.54 11.75 -24.98
C VAL A 269 12.92 11.48 -26.43
N LYS A 270 12.04 11.78 -27.40
CA LYS A 270 12.33 11.61 -28.84
C LYS A 270 13.21 12.71 -29.43
N LYS A 271 13.55 13.75 -28.68
CA LYS A 271 14.45 14.85 -29.13
C LYS A 271 15.88 14.74 -28.61
N LEU A 272 16.18 13.73 -27.78
CA LEU A 272 17.52 13.34 -27.36
C LEU A 272 18.03 12.16 -28.17
#